data_08d165402a1703392fe19c6223910903
#
_entry.id   08d165402a1703392fe19c6223910903
#
_cell.length_a   1.000
_cell.length_b   1.000
_cell.length_c   1.000
_cell.angle_alpha   90.00
_cell.angle_beta   90.00
_cell.angle_gamma   90.00
#
_symmetry.space_group_name_H-M   'P 1'
#
loop_
_entity.id
_entity.type
_entity.pdbx_description
1 polymer ?
#
loop_
_entity_poly.entity_id
_entity_poly.type
_entity_poly.pdbx_seq_one_letter_code
_entity_poly.pdbx_strand_id
1 'polypeptide(L)'
;MKIHIGNGARLFVDVEGPGLVPDGARMREKPTLICMHGGPGFDHAAFKPAFSQLADLAQIVYYDHRGHGRSDPRPSSEWTLDTWADDIVRLCDALGIERPIVLGQSFGGFVAQRYIARHPGHASKVILSSTSHHMGLERKLAAFERRGGPEARALAQAFWSQPSRETFEAYWAGVRHLYNTRPAADPEASGRTLVNLDILLHFVGGEKQDLGLLQGLEQARCPVLVMVGEDDPVCPLEDALEIHDALPPQWRQLARFPGVGHGAWRDDPTAAFAVLRKFIAE
;
A
#
# COMPACT_ATOMS: atom_id res chain seq x y z
N MET A 1 -14.61 2.62 -13.30
CA MET A 1 -14.88 3.89 -14.05
C MET A 1 -13.65 4.77 -14.02
N LYS A 2 -13.55 5.81 -14.90
CA LYS A 2 -12.44 6.79 -14.81
C LYS A 2 -12.99 8.12 -14.28
N ILE A 3 -12.37 8.64 -13.22
CA ILE A 3 -12.75 9.87 -12.52
C ILE A 3 -11.72 10.96 -12.81
N HIS A 4 -12.19 12.13 -13.23
CA HIS A 4 -11.35 13.32 -13.37
C HIS A 4 -11.02 13.89 -11.99
N ILE A 5 -9.72 14.00 -11.69
CA ILE A 5 -9.20 14.53 -10.40
C ILE A 5 -8.54 15.90 -10.54
N GLY A 6 -8.81 16.60 -11.63
CA GLY A 6 -8.11 17.84 -11.97
C GLY A 6 -6.73 17.60 -12.60
N ASN A 7 -6.02 18.69 -12.93
CA ASN A 7 -4.68 18.68 -13.53
C ASN A 7 -4.54 17.77 -14.76
N GLY A 8 -5.64 17.59 -15.53
CA GLY A 8 -5.70 16.75 -16.72
C GLY A 8 -5.54 15.27 -16.46
N ALA A 9 -5.68 14.80 -15.22
CA ALA A 9 -5.55 13.39 -14.88
C ALA A 9 -6.92 12.74 -14.62
N ARG A 10 -7.05 11.48 -15.08
CA ARG A 10 -8.16 10.59 -14.72
C ARG A 10 -7.63 9.32 -14.09
N LEU A 11 -8.13 9.02 -12.89
CA LEU A 11 -7.81 7.77 -12.21
C LEU A 11 -8.91 6.75 -12.49
N PHE A 12 -8.52 5.50 -12.68
CA PHE A 12 -9.46 4.38 -12.66
C PHE A 12 -9.88 4.12 -11.22
N VAL A 13 -11.20 3.99 -11.04
CA VAL A 13 -11.83 3.74 -9.75
C VAL A 13 -12.83 2.61 -9.89
N ASP A 14 -12.83 1.73 -8.90
CA ASP A 14 -13.82 0.69 -8.70
C ASP A 14 -14.36 0.77 -7.27
N VAL A 15 -15.68 0.78 -7.11
CA VAL A 15 -16.34 0.99 -5.82
C VAL A 15 -17.13 -0.24 -5.45
N GLU A 16 -17.00 -0.67 -4.20
CA GLU A 16 -17.68 -1.85 -3.67
C GLU A 16 -18.37 -1.54 -2.34
N GLY A 17 -19.57 -2.04 -2.20
CA GLY A 17 -20.44 -1.80 -1.05
C GLY A 17 -21.16 -0.46 -1.07
N PRO A 18 -22.30 -0.35 -0.32
CA PRO A 18 -23.07 0.88 -0.25
C PRO A 18 -22.41 1.90 0.68
N GLY A 19 -22.34 3.17 0.28
CA GLY A 19 -21.91 4.28 1.14
C GLY A 19 -23.01 4.75 2.10
N LEU A 20 -24.28 4.52 1.76
CA LEU A 20 -25.45 4.94 2.54
C LEU A 20 -26.36 3.74 2.80
N VAL A 21 -26.70 3.49 4.04
CA VAL A 21 -27.49 2.32 4.48
C VAL A 21 -28.64 2.73 5.37
N PRO A 22 -29.78 2.00 5.35
CA PRO A 22 -30.89 2.20 6.28
C PRO A 22 -30.43 1.96 7.74
N ASP A 23 -30.90 2.85 8.63
CA ASP A 23 -30.71 2.74 10.08
C ASP A 23 -32.02 3.18 10.79
N GLY A 24 -32.94 2.26 10.95
CA GLY A 24 -34.30 2.55 11.39
C GLY A 24 -35.02 3.49 10.41
N ALA A 25 -35.47 4.64 10.90
CA ALA A 25 -36.15 5.67 10.10
C ALA A 25 -35.18 6.66 9.42
N ARG A 26 -33.88 6.41 9.48
CA ARG A 26 -32.83 7.30 8.93
C ARG A 26 -31.93 6.55 7.96
N MET A 27 -31.23 7.30 7.14
CA MET A 27 -30.08 6.78 6.39
C MET A 27 -28.80 7.12 7.17
N ARG A 28 -27.89 6.16 7.23
CA ARG A 28 -26.57 6.32 7.86
C ARG A 28 -25.48 6.16 6.83
N GLU A 29 -24.54 7.09 6.82
CA GLU A 29 -23.33 6.97 6.02
C GLU A 29 -22.38 5.96 6.64
N LYS A 30 -21.76 5.15 5.80
CA LYS A 30 -20.64 4.29 6.14
C LYS A 30 -19.34 5.03 5.89
N PRO A 31 -18.27 4.74 6.67
CA PRO A 31 -16.96 5.26 6.32
C PRO A 31 -16.54 4.78 4.92
N THR A 32 -15.74 5.58 4.23
CA THR A 32 -15.13 5.17 2.96
C THR A 32 -13.69 4.72 3.21
N LEU A 33 -13.37 3.49 2.78
CA LEU A 33 -12.04 2.92 2.80
C LEU A 33 -11.40 3.05 1.40
N ILE A 34 -10.36 3.86 1.28
CA ILE A 34 -9.57 4.00 0.05
C ILE A 34 -8.38 3.05 0.12
N CYS A 35 -8.28 2.14 -0.85
CA CYS A 35 -7.22 1.15 -0.95
C CYS A 35 -6.17 1.57 -1.98
N MET A 36 -4.96 1.86 -1.50
CA MET A 36 -3.78 2.21 -2.30
C MET A 36 -2.91 0.98 -2.51
N HIS A 37 -2.79 0.56 -3.78
CA HIS A 37 -2.08 -0.66 -4.15
C HIS A 37 -0.56 -0.55 -4.03
N GLY A 38 0.07 -1.72 -3.97
CA GLY A 38 1.52 -1.88 -3.97
C GLY A 38 2.15 -1.76 -5.37
N GLY A 39 3.39 -2.14 -5.47
CA GLY A 39 4.26 -2.04 -6.63
C GLY A 39 5.51 -1.26 -6.28
N PRO A 40 5.80 -0.10 -6.90
CA PRO A 40 4.99 0.65 -7.89
C PRO A 40 4.81 -0.08 -9.22
N GLY A 41 4.00 0.51 -10.10
CA GLY A 41 3.79 -0.03 -11.44
C GLY A 41 2.69 -1.10 -11.52
N PHE A 42 2.10 -1.56 -10.41
CA PHE A 42 1.01 -2.54 -10.39
C PHE A 42 -0.36 -1.86 -10.43
N ASP A 43 -1.43 -2.56 -10.07
CA ASP A 43 -2.78 -2.04 -10.00
C ASP A 43 -3.53 -2.54 -8.74
N HIS A 44 -4.80 -2.13 -8.59
CA HIS A 44 -5.64 -2.49 -7.45
C HIS A 44 -6.06 -3.98 -7.43
N ALA A 45 -5.86 -4.75 -8.51
CA ALA A 45 -6.36 -6.12 -8.61
C ALA A 45 -5.87 -7.03 -7.47
N ALA A 46 -4.70 -6.70 -6.88
CA ALA A 46 -4.15 -7.45 -5.76
C ALA A 46 -5.05 -7.47 -4.50
N PHE A 47 -5.94 -6.50 -4.31
CA PHE A 47 -6.87 -6.48 -3.18
C PHE A 47 -8.09 -7.37 -3.37
N LYS A 48 -8.41 -7.73 -4.62
CA LYS A 48 -9.65 -8.45 -4.95
C LYS A 48 -9.44 -9.97 -5.08
N PRO A 49 -10.41 -10.74 -4.62
CA PRO A 49 -11.65 -10.37 -3.93
C PRO A 49 -11.49 -10.22 -2.41
N ALA A 50 -10.28 -10.38 -1.85
CA ALA A 50 -10.06 -10.52 -0.41
C ALA A 50 -10.67 -9.38 0.43
N PHE A 51 -10.57 -8.14 -0.05
CA PHE A 51 -11.07 -6.97 0.67
C PHE A 51 -12.59 -6.78 0.59
N SER A 52 -13.29 -7.47 -0.31
CA SER A 52 -14.77 -7.43 -0.43
C SER A 52 -15.48 -7.75 0.89
N GLN A 53 -14.87 -8.55 1.76
CA GLN A 53 -15.42 -8.86 3.08
C GLN A 53 -15.49 -7.66 4.04
N LEU A 54 -14.88 -6.52 3.72
CA LEU A 54 -15.01 -5.28 4.49
C LEU A 54 -16.19 -4.41 4.02
N ALA A 55 -16.88 -4.79 2.93
CA ALA A 55 -17.97 -4.02 2.36
C ALA A 55 -19.22 -3.93 3.28
N ASP A 56 -19.32 -4.76 4.29
CA ASP A 56 -20.31 -4.64 5.34
C ASP A 56 -20.05 -3.47 6.31
N LEU A 57 -18.77 -3.11 6.53
CA LEU A 57 -18.35 -2.04 7.44
C LEU A 57 -18.14 -0.70 6.74
N ALA A 58 -17.58 -0.71 5.54
CA ALA A 58 -17.20 0.50 4.80
C ALA A 58 -17.63 0.41 3.34
N GLN A 59 -17.79 1.56 2.66
CA GLN A 59 -17.71 1.59 1.22
C GLN A 59 -16.25 1.51 0.83
N ILE A 60 -15.89 0.60 -0.07
CA ILE A 60 -14.49 0.38 -0.48
C ILE A 60 -14.26 1.05 -1.83
N VAL A 61 -13.26 1.92 -1.89
CA VAL A 61 -12.79 2.56 -3.11
C VAL A 61 -11.43 2.00 -3.45
N TYR A 62 -11.38 1.18 -4.49
CA TYR A 62 -10.14 0.76 -5.13
C TYR A 62 -9.82 1.74 -6.24
N TYR A 63 -8.57 2.11 -6.40
CA TYR A 63 -8.15 2.92 -7.53
C TYR A 63 -6.75 2.53 -7.99
N ASP A 64 -6.45 2.82 -9.24
CA ASP A 64 -5.10 2.72 -9.78
C ASP A 64 -4.43 4.09 -9.66
N HIS A 65 -3.22 4.13 -9.07
CA HIS A 65 -2.45 5.37 -8.98
C HIS A 65 -2.26 6.01 -10.35
N ARG A 66 -1.99 7.30 -10.38
CA ARG A 66 -1.65 8.05 -11.61
C ARG A 66 -0.59 7.32 -12.43
N GLY A 67 -0.87 7.09 -13.72
CA GLY A 67 0.01 6.37 -14.64
C GLY A 67 -0.03 4.84 -14.50
N HIS A 68 -0.64 4.29 -13.44
CA HIS A 68 -0.70 2.86 -13.17
C HIS A 68 -1.96 2.22 -13.75
N GLY A 69 -1.87 0.92 -13.98
CA GLY A 69 -3.01 0.06 -14.29
C GLY A 69 -3.91 0.63 -15.38
N ARG A 70 -5.17 0.87 -15.03
CA ARG A 70 -6.24 1.39 -15.91
C ARG A 70 -6.39 2.91 -15.85
N SER A 71 -5.64 3.60 -14.96
CA SER A 71 -5.57 5.06 -14.95
C SER A 71 -4.94 5.61 -16.23
N ASP A 72 -5.14 6.88 -16.53
CA ASP A 72 -4.57 7.46 -17.75
C ASP A 72 -3.03 7.48 -17.68
N PRO A 73 -2.34 7.17 -18.79
CA PRO A 73 -0.90 7.35 -18.90
C PRO A 73 -0.51 8.80 -18.62
N ARG A 74 0.59 9.00 -17.90
CA ARG A 74 1.10 10.34 -17.56
C ARG A 74 2.63 10.36 -17.75
N PRO A 75 3.21 11.54 -17.99
CA PRO A 75 4.66 11.67 -18.16
C PRO A 75 5.39 11.33 -16.83
N SER A 76 6.64 10.85 -16.96
CA SER A 76 7.44 10.45 -15.80
C SER A 76 7.72 11.58 -14.81
N SER A 77 7.67 12.84 -15.24
CA SER A 77 7.77 14.01 -14.35
C SER A 77 6.63 14.10 -13.31
N GLU A 78 5.54 13.36 -13.51
CA GLU A 78 4.42 13.28 -12.56
C GLU A 78 4.47 12.01 -11.68
N TRP A 79 5.46 11.15 -11.84
CA TRP A 79 5.60 9.90 -11.08
C TRP A 79 6.41 10.12 -9.81
N THR A 80 5.85 10.91 -8.90
CA THR A 80 6.47 11.25 -7.60
C THR A 80 5.54 10.94 -6.44
N LEU A 81 6.10 10.68 -5.25
CA LEU A 81 5.29 10.45 -4.04
C LEU A 81 4.43 11.66 -3.70
N ASP A 82 4.93 12.88 -3.93
CA ASP A 82 4.15 14.10 -3.69
C ASP A 82 2.91 14.16 -4.57
N THR A 83 3.07 13.86 -5.87
CA THR A 83 1.95 13.84 -6.82
C THR A 83 0.92 12.78 -6.44
N TRP A 84 1.36 11.55 -6.12
CA TRP A 84 0.44 10.46 -5.75
C TRP A 84 -0.24 10.72 -4.40
N ALA A 85 0.43 11.38 -3.44
CA ALA A 85 -0.17 11.78 -2.16
C ALA A 85 -1.24 12.87 -2.35
N ASP A 86 -0.97 13.88 -3.19
CA ASP A 86 -1.93 14.94 -3.51
C ASP A 86 -3.14 14.40 -4.30
N ASP A 87 -2.94 13.35 -5.11
CA ASP A 87 -4.04 12.72 -5.86
C ASP A 87 -5.07 12.07 -4.97
N ILE A 88 -4.73 11.66 -3.74
CA ILE A 88 -5.71 11.13 -2.78
C ILE A 88 -6.73 12.21 -2.42
N VAL A 89 -6.25 13.42 -2.11
CA VAL A 89 -7.13 14.56 -1.79
C VAL A 89 -7.99 14.90 -3.00
N ARG A 90 -7.41 15.02 -4.19
CA ARG A 90 -8.13 15.32 -5.43
C ARG A 90 -9.18 14.25 -5.77
N LEU A 91 -8.87 12.97 -5.50
CA LEU A 91 -9.83 11.88 -5.69
C LEU A 91 -10.98 11.99 -4.71
N CYS A 92 -10.70 12.30 -3.43
CA CYS A 92 -11.73 12.54 -2.42
C CYS A 92 -12.64 13.71 -2.82
N ASP A 93 -12.06 14.83 -3.22
CA ASP A 93 -12.83 16.00 -3.69
C ASP A 93 -13.74 15.64 -4.87
N ALA A 94 -13.21 14.89 -5.85
CA ALA A 94 -13.97 14.48 -7.03
C ALA A 94 -15.10 13.48 -6.73
N LEU A 95 -14.98 12.72 -5.63
CA LEU A 95 -16.00 11.73 -5.19
C LEU A 95 -16.89 12.24 -4.04
N GLY A 96 -16.65 13.44 -3.52
CA GLY A 96 -17.38 13.98 -2.37
C GLY A 96 -17.07 13.24 -1.05
N ILE A 97 -15.85 12.73 -0.89
CA ILE A 97 -15.40 12.02 0.31
C ILE A 97 -14.66 13.01 1.22
N GLU A 98 -15.22 13.32 2.38
CA GLU A 98 -14.63 14.33 3.27
C GLU A 98 -13.52 13.78 4.17
N ARG A 99 -13.70 12.61 4.78
CA ARG A 99 -12.80 12.05 5.78
C ARG A 99 -12.56 10.56 5.57
N PRO A 100 -11.78 10.17 4.55
CA PRO A 100 -11.55 8.77 4.21
C PRO A 100 -10.80 8.03 5.32
N ILE A 101 -10.99 6.70 5.39
CA ILE A 101 -10.01 5.78 5.92
C ILE A 101 -9.07 5.44 4.75
N VAL A 102 -7.77 5.61 4.92
CA VAL A 102 -6.78 5.36 3.86
C VAL A 102 -5.96 4.15 4.21
N LEU A 103 -5.90 3.16 3.33
CA LEU A 103 -5.05 1.98 3.48
C LEU A 103 -4.00 1.96 2.38
N GLY A 104 -2.73 1.96 2.77
CA GLY A 104 -1.58 1.82 1.86
C GLY A 104 -0.85 0.50 2.07
N GLN A 105 -0.80 -0.33 1.01
CA GLN A 105 -0.06 -1.59 0.99
C GLN A 105 1.28 -1.39 0.27
N SER A 106 2.40 -1.74 0.92
CA SER A 106 3.73 -1.72 0.31
C SER A 106 4.05 -0.32 -0.25
N PHE A 107 4.17 -0.15 -1.58
CA PHE A 107 4.32 1.15 -2.23
C PHE A 107 3.17 2.12 -1.88
N GLY A 108 1.92 1.65 -1.84
CA GLY A 108 0.80 2.47 -1.36
C GLY A 108 1.03 3.00 0.06
N GLY A 109 1.79 2.29 0.89
CA GLY A 109 2.20 2.75 2.21
C GLY A 109 3.26 3.87 2.17
N PHE A 110 4.15 3.92 1.16
CA PHE A 110 5.02 5.09 0.94
C PHE A 110 4.19 6.32 0.59
N VAL A 111 3.21 6.15 -0.31
CA VAL A 111 2.27 7.21 -0.67
C VAL A 111 1.46 7.67 0.55
N ALA A 112 0.99 6.74 1.39
CA ALA A 112 0.24 7.08 2.61
C ALA A 112 1.08 7.83 3.64
N GLN A 113 2.35 7.48 3.82
CA GLN A 113 3.26 8.22 4.70
C GLN A 113 3.50 9.65 4.19
N ARG A 114 3.73 9.80 2.89
CA ARG A 114 3.85 11.12 2.27
C ARG A 114 2.55 11.92 2.37
N TYR A 115 1.39 11.28 2.24
CA TYR A 115 0.09 11.89 2.43
C TYR A 115 -0.15 12.36 3.87
N ILE A 116 0.26 11.59 4.90
CA ILE A 116 0.20 12.03 6.31
C ILE A 116 0.97 13.34 6.48
N ALA A 117 2.19 13.41 5.95
CA ALA A 117 3.06 14.57 6.08
C ALA A 117 2.50 15.83 5.36
N ARG A 118 1.89 15.64 4.17
CA ARG A 118 1.42 16.75 3.33
C ARG A 118 0.00 17.22 3.67
N HIS A 119 -0.86 16.31 4.12
CA HIS A 119 -2.28 16.55 4.36
C HIS A 119 -2.71 16.08 5.76
N PRO A 120 -2.07 16.58 6.84
CA PRO A 120 -2.37 16.15 8.20
C PRO A 120 -3.83 16.48 8.54
N GLY A 121 -4.57 15.49 9.02
CA GLY A 121 -5.97 15.64 9.42
C GLY A 121 -7.02 15.49 8.29
N HIS A 122 -6.61 15.25 7.04
CA HIS A 122 -7.56 14.97 5.96
C HIS A 122 -8.22 13.59 6.13
N ALA A 123 -7.44 12.54 6.46
CA ALA A 123 -7.98 11.21 6.75
C ALA A 123 -8.67 11.16 8.13
N SER A 124 -9.68 10.30 8.26
CA SER A 124 -10.22 9.89 9.56
C SER A 124 -9.34 8.86 10.25
N LYS A 125 -8.71 7.95 9.47
CA LYS A 125 -7.78 6.92 9.92
C LYS A 125 -6.81 6.57 8.79
N VAL A 126 -5.61 6.07 9.13
CA VAL A 126 -4.65 5.56 8.14
C VAL A 126 -4.20 4.15 8.53
N ILE A 127 -4.04 3.28 7.55
CA ILE A 127 -3.51 1.92 7.70
C ILE A 127 -2.29 1.79 6.80
N LEU A 128 -1.13 1.51 7.42
CA LEU A 128 0.14 1.28 6.77
C LEU A 128 0.44 -0.21 6.82
N SER A 129 0.29 -0.92 5.71
CA SER A 129 0.41 -2.37 5.64
C SER A 129 1.65 -2.78 4.87
N SER A 130 2.54 -3.56 5.49
CA SER A 130 3.76 -4.12 4.88
C SER A 130 4.52 -3.07 4.06
N THR A 131 4.95 -2.00 4.71
CA THR A 131 5.63 -0.86 4.09
C THR A 131 6.89 -0.49 4.86
N SER A 132 7.79 0.23 4.20
CA SER A 132 9.04 0.78 4.77
C SER A 132 8.98 2.29 4.73
N HIS A 133 9.95 2.95 5.35
CA HIS A 133 10.11 4.41 5.30
C HIS A 133 11.34 4.86 4.49
N HIS A 134 12.20 3.91 4.08
CA HIS A 134 13.45 4.13 3.36
C HIS A 134 13.79 2.98 2.41
N MET A 135 14.90 3.07 1.69
CA MET A 135 15.38 1.95 0.85
C MET A 135 15.66 0.71 1.71
N GLY A 136 16.38 0.85 2.81
CA GLY A 136 16.67 -0.23 3.76
C GLY A 136 17.40 -1.43 3.13
N LEU A 137 18.34 -1.20 2.20
CA LEU A 137 18.91 -2.25 1.36
C LEU A 137 19.46 -3.42 2.16
N GLU A 138 20.33 -3.19 3.12
CA GLU A 138 20.98 -4.27 3.88
C GLU A 138 19.97 -5.11 4.70
N ARG A 139 18.93 -4.49 5.25
CA ARG A 139 17.84 -5.21 5.95
C ARG A 139 17.10 -6.14 5.01
N LYS A 140 16.74 -5.64 3.80
CA LYS A 140 16.10 -6.45 2.76
C LYS A 140 16.99 -7.61 2.33
N LEU A 141 18.25 -7.35 2.05
CA LEU A 141 19.21 -8.39 1.62
C LEU A 141 19.35 -9.47 2.69
N ALA A 142 19.50 -9.09 3.96
CA ALA A 142 19.56 -10.04 5.07
C ALA A 142 18.26 -10.84 5.22
N ALA A 143 17.09 -10.21 4.99
CA ALA A 143 15.79 -10.89 5.03
C ALA A 143 15.62 -11.89 3.88
N PHE A 144 15.99 -11.53 2.65
CA PHE A 144 15.99 -12.45 1.52
C PHE A 144 16.97 -13.62 1.71
N GLU A 145 18.16 -13.36 2.26
CA GLU A 145 19.14 -14.40 2.56
C GLU A 145 18.63 -15.40 3.60
N ARG A 146 17.99 -14.93 4.67
CA ARG A 146 17.35 -15.81 5.67
C ARG A 146 16.27 -16.71 5.06
N ARG A 147 15.52 -16.23 4.06
CA ARG A 147 14.41 -16.96 3.47
C ARG A 147 14.80 -17.84 2.29
N GLY A 148 15.76 -17.45 1.48
CA GLY A 148 16.08 -18.11 0.21
C GLY A 148 17.59 -18.31 -0.02
N GLY A 149 18.42 -18.05 0.98
CA GLY A 149 19.87 -18.26 0.90
C GLY A 149 20.62 -17.21 0.09
N PRO A 150 21.92 -17.46 -0.18
CA PRO A 150 22.79 -16.50 -0.86
C PRO A 150 22.33 -16.10 -2.27
N GLU A 151 21.68 -17.01 -2.99
CA GLU A 151 21.16 -16.74 -4.33
C GLU A 151 20.04 -15.69 -4.29
N ALA A 152 19.08 -15.84 -3.36
CA ALA A 152 18.02 -14.87 -3.18
C ALA A 152 18.57 -13.48 -2.78
N ARG A 153 19.60 -13.43 -1.92
CA ARG A 153 20.33 -12.20 -1.59
C ARG A 153 20.94 -11.58 -2.84
N ALA A 154 21.63 -12.35 -3.67
CA ALA A 154 22.29 -11.85 -4.87
C ALA A 154 21.30 -11.27 -5.88
N LEU A 155 20.17 -11.95 -6.14
CA LEU A 155 19.09 -11.47 -7.01
C LEU A 155 18.47 -10.18 -6.46
N ALA A 156 18.20 -10.13 -5.16
CA ALA A 156 17.68 -8.93 -4.51
C ALA A 156 18.69 -7.77 -4.61
N GLN A 157 19.98 -8.01 -4.35
CA GLN A 157 21.02 -7.00 -4.47
C GLN A 157 21.11 -6.44 -5.90
N ALA A 158 21.14 -7.31 -6.91
CA ALA A 158 21.22 -6.88 -8.30
C ALA A 158 20.07 -5.93 -8.68
N PHE A 159 18.84 -6.29 -8.33
CA PHE A 159 17.67 -5.47 -8.66
C PHE A 159 17.61 -4.17 -7.83
N TRP A 160 17.74 -4.24 -6.51
CA TRP A 160 17.55 -3.05 -5.66
C TRP A 160 18.69 -2.03 -5.78
N SER A 161 19.90 -2.46 -6.20
CA SER A 161 21.04 -1.55 -6.41
C SER A 161 21.14 -1.02 -7.85
N GLN A 162 20.74 -1.82 -8.83
CA GLN A 162 20.83 -1.46 -10.25
C GLN A 162 19.54 -1.88 -10.99
N PRO A 163 18.43 -1.17 -10.76
CA PRO A 163 17.15 -1.53 -11.32
C PRO A 163 17.14 -1.41 -12.85
N SER A 164 16.88 -2.52 -13.50
CA SER A 164 16.68 -2.64 -14.94
C SER A 164 15.60 -3.70 -15.21
N ARG A 165 15.11 -3.78 -16.45
CA ARG A 165 14.19 -4.85 -16.85
C ARG A 165 14.79 -6.22 -16.59
N GLU A 166 16.02 -6.44 -16.97
CA GLU A 166 16.73 -7.71 -16.79
C GLU A 166 16.86 -8.09 -15.32
N THR A 167 17.34 -7.16 -14.47
CA THR A 167 17.50 -7.42 -13.04
C THR A 167 16.15 -7.62 -12.35
N PHE A 168 15.09 -6.91 -12.77
CA PHE A 168 13.75 -7.13 -12.26
C PHE A 168 13.19 -8.50 -12.65
N GLU A 169 13.32 -8.91 -13.89
CA GLU A 169 12.82 -10.21 -14.37
C GLU A 169 13.52 -11.37 -13.65
N ALA A 170 14.85 -11.31 -13.50
CA ALA A 170 15.62 -12.29 -12.73
C ALA A 170 15.21 -12.34 -11.26
N TYR A 171 15.10 -11.16 -10.63
CA TYR A 171 14.65 -11.02 -9.24
C TYR A 171 13.24 -11.59 -9.06
N TRP A 172 12.29 -11.16 -9.90
CA TRP A 172 10.91 -11.58 -9.79
C TRP A 172 10.72 -13.08 -9.99
N ALA A 173 11.41 -13.66 -10.96
CA ALA A 173 11.39 -15.10 -11.19
C ALA A 173 11.98 -15.90 -10.02
N GLY A 174 13.12 -15.42 -9.48
CA GLY A 174 13.85 -16.14 -8.44
C GLY A 174 13.33 -15.98 -7.02
N VAL A 175 12.74 -14.82 -6.66
CA VAL A 175 12.44 -14.55 -5.24
C VAL A 175 10.99 -14.20 -4.92
N ARG A 176 10.11 -14.02 -5.92
CA ARG A 176 8.70 -13.63 -5.63
C ARG A 176 7.97 -14.62 -4.71
N HIS A 177 8.31 -15.91 -4.78
CA HIS A 177 7.74 -16.95 -3.93
C HIS A 177 8.14 -16.80 -2.45
N LEU A 178 9.21 -16.04 -2.18
CA LEU A 178 9.68 -15.74 -0.83
C LEU A 178 8.92 -14.57 -0.18
N TYR A 179 8.12 -13.81 -0.94
CA TYR A 179 7.36 -12.69 -0.40
C TYR A 179 6.37 -13.13 0.66
N ASN A 180 5.74 -14.26 0.46
CA ASN A 180 4.75 -14.83 1.35
C ASN A 180 5.24 -16.16 1.96
N THR A 181 4.67 -16.53 3.09
CA THR A 181 5.02 -17.77 3.82
C THR A 181 4.07 -18.90 3.50
N ARG A 182 2.94 -18.58 2.86
CA ARG A 182 1.91 -19.55 2.48
C ARG A 182 1.62 -19.46 0.97
N PRO A 183 1.15 -20.55 0.35
CA PRO A 183 0.65 -20.51 -1.01
C PRO A 183 -0.47 -19.48 -1.17
N ALA A 184 -0.53 -18.83 -2.32
CA ALA A 184 -1.61 -17.89 -2.62
C ALA A 184 -2.97 -18.63 -2.56
N ALA A 185 -3.92 -18.04 -1.82
CA ALA A 185 -5.30 -18.56 -1.77
C ALA A 185 -5.98 -18.48 -3.16
N ASP A 186 -5.54 -17.54 -4.00
CA ASP A 186 -5.97 -17.39 -5.38
C ASP A 186 -4.72 -17.40 -6.29
N PRO A 187 -4.36 -18.54 -6.89
CA PRO A 187 -3.18 -18.66 -7.75
C PRO A 187 -3.25 -17.78 -9.01
N GLU A 188 -4.44 -17.42 -9.48
CA GLU A 188 -4.63 -16.60 -10.67
C GLU A 188 -4.55 -15.08 -10.40
N ALA A 189 -4.51 -14.67 -9.13
CA ALA A 189 -4.49 -13.25 -8.75
C ALA A 189 -3.36 -12.46 -9.43
N SER A 190 -2.18 -13.05 -9.55
CA SER A 190 -1.04 -12.40 -10.22
C SER A 190 -1.24 -12.20 -11.71
N GLY A 191 -1.99 -13.08 -12.38
CA GLY A 191 -2.31 -12.96 -13.81
C GLY A 191 -3.31 -11.85 -14.13
N ARG A 192 -4.06 -11.37 -13.14
CA ARG A 192 -5.02 -10.27 -13.32
C ARG A 192 -4.41 -8.89 -13.15
N THR A 193 -3.20 -8.82 -12.59
CA THR A 193 -2.51 -7.56 -12.32
C THR A 193 -1.91 -6.98 -13.59
N LEU A 194 -2.22 -5.73 -13.89
CA LEU A 194 -1.55 -4.96 -14.93
C LEU A 194 -0.24 -4.40 -14.37
N VAL A 195 0.85 -4.57 -15.14
CA VAL A 195 2.18 -4.13 -14.72
C VAL A 195 2.72 -3.08 -15.70
N ASN A 196 3.06 -1.91 -15.18
CA ASN A 196 3.84 -0.89 -15.87
C ASN A 196 5.26 -0.87 -15.29
N LEU A 197 6.17 -1.56 -15.96
CA LEU A 197 7.55 -1.72 -15.51
C LEU A 197 8.33 -0.39 -15.54
N ASP A 198 7.98 0.52 -16.44
CA ASP A 198 8.67 1.81 -16.56
C ASP A 198 8.49 2.66 -15.29
N ILE A 199 7.29 2.67 -14.71
CA ILE A 199 7.02 3.34 -13.42
C ILE A 199 7.80 2.67 -12.29
N LEU A 200 7.84 1.34 -12.26
CA LEU A 200 8.58 0.60 -11.24
C LEU A 200 10.06 0.95 -11.28
N LEU A 201 10.67 0.89 -12.46
CA LEU A 201 12.10 1.18 -12.64
C LEU A 201 12.41 2.65 -12.37
N HIS A 202 11.54 3.57 -12.82
CA HIS A 202 11.68 5.00 -12.53
C HIS A 202 11.72 5.29 -11.03
N PHE A 203 10.77 4.74 -10.29
CA PHE A 203 10.69 4.98 -8.84
C PHE A 203 11.82 4.29 -8.08
N VAL A 204 12.09 3.01 -8.37
CA VAL A 204 13.13 2.25 -7.67
C VAL A 204 14.53 2.78 -7.97
N GLY A 205 14.80 3.21 -9.20
CA GLY A 205 16.09 3.80 -9.59
C GLY A 205 16.23 5.29 -9.27
N GLY A 206 15.13 5.95 -8.90
CA GLY A 206 15.05 7.38 -8.58
C GLY A 206 14.72 7.64 -7.11
N GLU A 207 13.52 8.18 -6.86
CA GLU A 207 13.08 8.69 -5.55
C GLU A 207 13.24 7.67 -4.40
N LYS A 208 13.10 6.35 -4.70
CA LYS A 208 13.26 5.28 -3.70
C LYS A 208 14.67 5.22 -3.11
N GLN A 209 15.71 5.62 -3.84
CA GLN A 209 17.11 5.52 -3.39
C GLN A 209 17.38 6.47 -2.21
N ASP A 210 16.79 7.66 -2.23
CA ASP A 210 16.97 8.70 -1.20
C ASP A 210 15.74 8.87 -0.30
N LEU A 211 14.87 7.85 -0.26
CA LEU A 211 13.61 7.90 0.46
C LEU A 211 13.82 7.99 1.98
N GLY A 212 13.27 9.03 2.61
CA GLY A 212 13.23 9.23 4.07
C GLY A 212 11.84 9.72 4.50
N LEU A 213 10.94 8.79 4.86
CA LEU A 213 9.53 9.09 5.13
C LEU A 213 9.19 9.21 6.62
N LEU A 214 10.13 9.01 7.54
CA LEU A 214 9.86 9.24 8.97
C LEU A 214 9.57 10.71 9.26
N GLN A 215 10.25 11.61 8.54
CA GLN A 215 10.01 13.04 8.66
C GLN A 215 8.60 13.37 8.17
N GLY A 216 7.83 14.02 9.02
CA GLY A 216 6.44 14.39 8.77
C GLY A 216 5.40 13.42 9.34
N LEU A 217 5.78 12.21 9.81
CA LEU A 217 4.85 11.29 10.47
C LEU A 217 4.37 11.83 11.82
N GLU A 218 5.16 12.65 12.49
CA GLU A 218 4.77 13.38 13.71
C GLU A 218 3.62 14.37 13.47
N GLN A 219 3.31 14.68 12.20
CA GLN A 219 2.16 15.50 11.82
C GLN A 219 0.82 14.75 11.85
N ALA A 220 0.82 13.43 12.02
CA ALA A 220 -0.41 12.62 12.05
C ALA A 220 -1.42 13.18 13.07
N ARG A 221 -2.69 13.33 12.63
CA ARG A 221 -3.79 13.87 13.45
C ARG A 221 -5.01 12.94 13.48
N CYS A 222 -4.79 11.68 13.21
CA CYS A 222 -5.81 10.64 13.26
C CYS A 222 -5.14 9.31 13.66
N PRO A 223 -5.90 8.30 14.10
CA PRO A 223 -5.37 6.97 14.36
C PRO A 223 -4.63 6.39 13.14
N VAL A 224 -3.45 5.84 13.38
CA VAL A 224 -2.62 5.17 12.37
C VAL A 224 -2.31 3.76 12.85
N LEU A 225 -2.75 2.77 12.07
CA LEU A 225 -2.42 1.37 12.28
C LEU A 225 -1.26 0.95 11.39
N VAL A 226 -0.17 0.49 11.99
CA VAL A 226 0.95 -0.14 11.28
C VAL A 226 0.79 -1.65 11.37
N MET A 227 0.70 -2.33 10.20
CA MET A 227 0.56 -3.78 10.08
C MET A 227 1.80 -4.36 9.42
N VAL A 228 2.42 -5.38 10.02
CA VAL A 228 3.65 -5.99 9.49
C VAL A 228 3.69 -7.48 9.72
N GLY A 229 4.08 -8.25 8.69
CA GLY A 229 4.49 -9.64 8.82
C GLY A 229 5.93 -9.71 9.33
N GLU A 230 6.21 -10.53 10.34
CA GLU A 230 7.55 -10.62 10.94
C GLU A 230 8.58 -11.26 10.01
N ASP A 231 8.10 -12.03 9.02
CA ASP A 231 8.94 -12.68 8.00
C ASP A 231 8.90 -11.96 6.63
N ASP A 232 8.49 -10.69 6.60
CA ASP A 232 8.44 -9.89 5.37
C ASP A 232 9.87 -9.56 4.88
N PRO A 233 10.31 -10.07 3.70
CA PRO A 233 11.65 -9.78 3.21
C PRO A 233 11.74 -8.44 2.47
N VAL A 234 10.60 -7.87 2.08
CA VAL A 234 10.54 -6.63 1.29
C VAL A 234 10.44 -5.40 2.17
N CYS A 235 9.64 -5.50 3.22
CA CYS A 235 9.44 -4.45 4.21
C CYS A 235 9.66 -5.05 5.60
N PRO A 236 10.93 -5.18 6.05
CA PRO A 236 11.28 -5.84 7.30
C PRO A 236 10.60 -5.24 8.52
N LEU A 237 10.43 -6.06 9.57
CA LEU A 237 9.78 -5.68 10.82
C LEU A 237 10.38 -4.39 11.43
N GLU A 238 11.69 -4.25 11.36
CA GLU A 238 12.41 -3.10 11.91
C GLU A 238 11.93 -1.78 11.30
N ASP A 239 11.63 -1.77 10.00
CA ASP A 239 11.12 -0.57 9.32
C ASP A 239 9.72 -0.19 9.85
N ALA A 240 8.88 -1.17 10.12
CA ALA A 240 7.55 -0.94 10.68
C ALA A 240 7.60 -0.44 12.13
N LEU A 241 8.56 -0.91 12.92
CA LEU A 241 8.80 -0.42 14.28
C LEU A 241 9.26 1.05 14.27
N GLU A 242 10.16 1.42 13.36
CA GLU A 242 10.62 2.80 13.19
C GLU A 242 9.49 3.72 12.72
N ILE A 243 8.64 3.27 11.80
CA ILE A 243 7.42 4.00 11.40
C ILE A 243 6.48 4.21 12.60
N HIS A 244 6.20 3.14 13.35
CA HIS A 244 5.35 3.22 14.54
C HIS A 244 5.90 4.21 15.55
N ASP A 245 7.21 4.19 15.81
CA ASP A 245 7.82 5.05 16.83
C ASP A 245 7.91 6.52 16.40
N ALA A 246 7.93 6.81 15.10
CA ALA A 246 7.88 8.17 14.56
C ALA A 246 6.48 8.81 14.63
N LEU A 247 5.42 8.01 14.79
CA LEU A 247 4.05 8.50 14.91
C LEU A 247 3.76 9.03 16.32
N PRO A 248 2.86 10.03 16.49
CA PRO A 248 2.46 10.52 17.79
C PRO A 248 1.89 9.39 18.67
N PRO A 249 2.31 9.27 19.95
CA PRO A 249 1.92 8.16 20.82
C PRO A 249 0.40 7.94 20.97
N GLN A 250 -0.38 9.01 20.91
CA GLN A 250 -1.85 8.96 21.05
C GLN A 250 -2.55 8.43 19.77
N TRP A 251 -1.87 8.38 18.63
CA TRP A 251 -2.45 7.98 17.34
C TRP A 251 -1.93 6.65 16.82
N ARG A 252 -0.83 6.14 17.36
CA ARG A 252 -0.15 4.95 16.81
C ARG A 252 -0.69 3.64 17.36
N GLN A 253 -0.89 2.69 16.48
CA GLN A 253 -1.20 1.29 16.80
C GLN A 253 -0.30 0.38 15.96
N LEU A 254 0.12 -0.74 16.54
CA LEU A 254 0.96 -1.74 15.86
C LEU A 254 0.31 -3.11 15.90
N ALA A 255 0.19 -3.75 14.74
CA ALA A 255 -0.20 -5.15 14.61
C ALA A 255 0.92 -5.95 13.95
N ARG A 256 1.49 -6.88 14.68
CA ARG A 256 2.54 -7.80 14.22
C ARG A 256 1.95 -9.17 13.96
N PHE A 257 2.39 -9.81 12.89
CA PHE A 257 1.91 -11.12 12.46
C PHE A 257 3.09 -12.10 12.37
N PRO A 258 3.31 -12.93 13.42
CA PRO A 258 4.37 -13.94 13.42
C PRO A 258 4.16 -14.99 12.31
N GLY A 259 5.25 -15.37 11.64
CA GLY A 259 5.20 -16.37 10.57
C GLY A 259 4.52 -15.89 9.28
N VAL A 260 4.39 -14.58 9.09
CA VAL A 260 3.72 -13.92 7.96
C VAL A 260 4.71 -13.08 7.17
N GLY A 261 4.63 -13.13 5.85
CA GLY A 261 5.46 -12.37 4.93
C GLY A 261 4.81 -11.05 4.48
N HIS A 262 4.99 -10.70 3.20
CA HIS A 262 4.60 -9.43 2.61
C HIS A 262 3.09 -9.34 2.35
N GLY A 263 2.36 -8.70 3.26
CA GLY A 263 0.91 -8.55 3.24
C GLY A 263 0.20 -9.61 4.10
N ALA A 264 -0.05 -9.27 5.36
CA ALA A 264 -0.64 -10.18 6.35
C ALA A 264 -1.95 -10.84 5.87
N TRP A 265 -2.76 -10.10 5.14
CA TRP A 265 -4.04 -10.58 4.59
C TRP A 265 -3.88 -11.71 3.54
N ARG A 266 -2.68 -11.96 3.02
CA ARG A 266 -2.38 -13.07 2.10
C ARG A 266 -2.04 -14.35 2.85
N ASP A 267 -1.25 -14.24 3.91
CA ASP A 267 -0.73 -15.39 4.67
C ASP A 267 -1.64 -15.77 5.83
N ASP A 268 -2.22 -14.79 6.53
CA ASP A 268 -3.18 -15.00 7.61
C ASP A 268 -4.38 -14.06 7.47
N PRO A 269 -5.29 -14.32 6.51
CA PRO A 269 -6.46 -13.48 6.28
C PRO A 269 -7.35 -13.37 7.52
N THR A 270 -7.48 -14.42 8.32
CA THR A 270 -8.34 -14.42 9.51
C THR A 270 -7.86 -13.39 10.53
N ALA A 271 -6.59 -13.43 10.91
CA ALA A 271 -6.03 -12.48 11.87
C ALA A 271 -5.96 -11.07 11.27
N ALA A 272 -5.53 -10.93 10.01
CA ALA A 272 -5.39 -9.63 9.37
C ALA A 272 -6.74 -8.91 9.24
N PHE A 273 -7.79 -9.58 8.78
CA PHE A 273 -9.11 -8.97 8.67
C PHE A 273 -9.79 -8.74 10.01
N ALA A 274 -9.51 -9.53 11.05
CA ALA A 274 -9.98 -9.25 12.41
C ALA A 274 -9.40 -7.91 12.91
N VAL A 275 -8.11 -7.66 12.69
CA VAL A 275 -7.45 -6.39 13.04
C VAL A 275 -8.02 -5.23 12.22
N LEU A 276 -8.15 -5.39 10.91
CA LEU A 276 -8.71 -4.36 10.02
C LEU A 276 -10.15 -4.00 10.41
N ARG A 277 -11.01 -5.00 10.64
CA ARG A 277 -12.40 -4.80 11.04
C ARG A 277 -12.51 -4.04 12.34
N LYS A 278 -11.72 -4.43 13.36
CA LYS A 278 -11.66 -3.73 14.65
C LYS A 278 -11.26 -2.27 14.44
N PHE A 279 -10.17 -2.00 13.74
CA PHE A 279 -9.66 -0.64 13.53
C PHE A 279 -10.63 0.24 12.73
N ILE A 280 -11.31 -0.31 11.73
CA ILE A 280 -12.30 0.42 10.93
C ILE A 280 -13.53 0.78 11.77
N ALA A 281 -13.98 -0.12 12.65
CA ALA A 281 -15.20 0.05 13.45
C ALA A 281 -15.03 0.98 14.67
N GLU A 282 -13.84 1.10 15.23
CA GLU A 282 -13.52 2.04 16.34
C GLU A 282 -13.64 3.50 15.88
#